data_6c88b8bf0f676a53a5c67e142f244277
#
_entry.id   6c88b8bf0f676a53a5c67e142f244277
#
_cell.length_a   1.000
_cell.length_b   1.000
_cell.length_c   1.000
_cell.angle_alpha   90.00
_cell.angle_beta   90.00
_cell.angle_gamma   90.00
#
_symmetry.space_group_name_H-M   'P 1'
#
loop_
_entity.id
_entity.type
_entity.pdbx_description
1 polymer ?
#
loop_
_entity_poly.entity_id
_entity_poly.type
_entity_poly.pdbx_seq_one_letter_code
_entity_poly.pdbx_strand_id
1 'polypeptide(L)'
;VRVLSYPGDGWEVDAVLADRGSSRNLSAGIRASKSLPWADLHMGGGKFWREVMGLAGVSTPVGNYKIRLEGALPYDLDAEDFRLPRITLGVDRLGGETMLSAEYNFNGIGATDAEDYIRVLQDPRFAQGETYFLGRHNLGGLASWTPGNDRISLTVSGLLNLQDPSGTLGPNFTYDIGQSTRFSVGAFVSFGDKPVFEPDPRLKSEFGTYGDFVYSMLSVYF
;
A
#
# COMPACT_ATOMS: atom_id res chain seq x y z
N VAL A 1 6.16 20.37 -8.47
CA VAL A 1 7.59 20.30 -8.84
C VAL A 1 8.23 19.17 -8.07
N ARG A 2 9.06 18.37 -8.74
CA ARG A 2 9.90 17.34 -8.11
C ARG A 2 11.35 17.54 -8.55
N VAL A 3 12.26 17.44 -7.61
CA VAL A 3 13.71 17.51 -7.84
C VAL A 3 14.33 16.24 -7.29
N LEU A 4 15.06 15.54 -8.13
CA LEU A 4 15.82 14.35 -7.79
C LEU A 4 17.31 14.62 -8.01
N SER A 5 18.11 14.32 -7.01
CA SER A 5 19.56 14.55 -7.02
C SER A 5 20.30 13.31 -6.54
N TYR A 6 21.45 13.04 -7.15
CA TYR A 6 22.37 11.96 -6.83
C TYR A 6 23.75 12.51 -6.44
N PRO A 7 23.96 12.92 -5.18
CA PRO A 7 25.20 13.57 -4.75
C PRO A 7 26.45 12.65 -4.78
N GLY A 8 26.31 11.40 -5.13
CA GLY A 8 27.39 10.41 -5.15
C GLY A 8 27.35 9.47 -3.94
N ASP A 9 28.28 8.51 -3.88
CA ASP A 9 28.44 7.55 -2.79
C ASP A 9 27.16 6.79 -2.37
N GLY A 10 26.27 6.51 -3.33
CA GLY A 10 25.01 5.83 -3.09
C GLY A 10 23.94 6.67 -2.37
N TRP A 11 24.08 7.99 -2.37
CA TRP A 11 23.04 8.89 -1.93
C TRP A 11 22.06 9.23 -3.04
N GLU A 12 20.79 9.31 -2.67
CA GLU A 12 19.71 9.90 -3.46
C GLU A 12 18.94 10.89 -2.58
N VAL A 13 18.64 12.05 -3.11
CA VAL A 13 17.81 13.07 -2.44
C VAL A 13 16.66 13.41 -3.36
N ASP A 14 15.43 13.27 -2.86
CA ASP A 14 14.18 13.55 -3.56
C ASP A 14 13.41 14.62 -2.79
N ALA A 15 13.11 15.72 -3.46
CA ALA A 15 12.32 16.81 -2.90
C ALA A 15 11.09 17.06 -3.77
N VAL A 16 9.95 17.25 -3.14
CA VAL A 16 8.67 17.48 -3.81
C VAL A 16 7.96 18.69 -3.24
N LEU A 17 7.37 19.47 -4.13
CA LEU A 17 6.49 20.58 -3.81
C LEU A 17 5.22 20.47 -4.66
N ALA A 18 4.07 20.38 -3.99
CA ALA A 18 2.76 20.34 -4.62
C ALA A 18 1.88 21.46 -4.07
N ASP A 19 1.52 22.40 -4.93
CA ASP A 19 0.57 23.48 -4.61
C ASP A 19 -0.84 23.02 -4.95
N ARG A 20 -1.75 23.20 -4.02
CA ARG A 20 -3.18 22.92 -4.17
C ARG A 20 -4.04 24.17 -3.98
N GLY A 21 -3.50 25.33 -4.36
CA GLY A 21 -4.23 26.60 -4.42
C GLY A 21 -4.32 27.38 -3.11
N SER A 22 -3.73 26.91 -2.03
CA SER A 22 -3.62 27.67 -0.78
C SER A 22 -2.41 27.22 0.03
N SER A 23 -1.83 28.12 0.83
CA SER A 23 -0.70 27.81 1.71
C SER A 23 -1.03 26.70 2.72
N ARG A 24 -2.30 26.60 3.14
CA ARG A 24 -2.78 25.53 4.04
C ARG A 24 -2.73 24.16 3.38
N ASN A 25 -3.00 24.11 2.07
CA ASN A 25 -3.01 22.88 1.28
C ASN A 25 -1.69 22.59 0.58
N LEU A 26 -0.69 23.47 0.73
CA LEU A 26 0.64 23.24 0.21
C LEU A 26 1.23 21.98 0.84
N SER A 27 1.73 21.07 0.00
CA SER A 27 2.47 19.91 0.41
C SER A 27 3.92 20.04 -0.05
N ALA A 28 4.85 19.83 0.85
CA ALA A 28 6.28 19.87 0.56
C ALA A 28 6.98 18.78 1.38
N GLY A 29 7.89 18.06 0.75
CA GLY A 29 8.63 17.00 1.43
C GLY A 29 10.01 16.82 0.85
N ILE A 30 10.88 16.26 1.66
CA ILE A 30 12.21 15.83 1.29
C ILE A 30 12.49 14.45 1.84
N ARG A 31 13.12 13.60 1.05
CA ARG A 31 13.61 12.28 1.44
C ARG A 31 15.07 12.15 1.02
N ALA A 32 15.91 11.66 1.90
CA ALA A 32 17.26 11.23 1.60
C ALA A 32 17.35 9.72 1.76
N SER A 33 17.96 9.04 0.81
CA SER A 33 18.21 7.60 0.83
C SER A 33 19.69 7.33 0.69
N LYS A 34 20.17 6.29 1.35
CA LYS A 34 21.56 5.82 1.30
C LYS A 34 21.58 4.32 1.09
N SER A 35 22.17 3.89 -0.01
CA SER A 35 22.47 2.47 -0.24
C SER A 35 23.80 2.10 0.40
N LEU A 36 23.76 1.11 1.28
CA LEU A 36 24.92 0.48 1.93
C LEU A 36 25.05 -0.96 1.43
N PRO A 37 26.23 -1.59 1.57
CA PRO A 37 26.41 -2.98 1.14
C PRO A 37 25.44 -3.99 1.80
N TRP A 38 24.93 -3.65 2.98
CA TRP A 38 24.07 -4.54 3.79
C TRP A 38 22.63 -4.04 3.94
N ALA A 39 22.32 -2.78 3.61
CA ALA A 39 20.97 -2.23 3.70
C ALA A 39 20.80 -0.96 2.87
N ASP A 40 19.57 -0.69 2.47
CA ASP A 40 19.12 0.63 2.03
C ASP A 40 18.44 1.34 3.20
N LEU A 41 18.89 2.54 3.50
CA LEU A 41 18.33 3.41 4.53
C LEU A 41 17.65 4.60 3.88
N HIS A 42 16.54 5.06 4.43
CA HIS A 42 15.95 6.32 4.04
C HIS A 42 15.35 7.06 5.24
N MET A 43 15.39 8.36 5.15
CA MET A 43 14.79 9.27 6.12
C MET A 43 14.30 10.52 5.42
N GLY A 44 13.34 11.16 6.01
CA GLY A 44 12.81 12.39 5.46
C GLY A 44 11.70 12.98 6.29
N GLY A 45 11.02 13.94 5.71
CA GLY A 45 9.86 14.54 6.33
C GLY A 45 9.28 15.62 5.44
N GLY A 46 8.19 16.17 5.87
CA GLY A 46 7.52 17.21 5.12
C GLY A 46 6.21 17.63 5.73
N LYS A 47 5.62 18.64 5.12
CA LYS A 47 4.26 19.07 5.38
C LYS A 47 3.36 18.47 4.32
N PHE A 48 2.36 17.71 4.75
CA PHE A 48 1.34 17.11 3.91
C PHE A 48 -0.01 17.57 4.41
N TRP A 49 -0.62 18.52 3.67
CA TRP A 49 -1.87 19.13 4.02
C TRP A 49 -1.85 19.74 5.45
N ARG A 50 -2.47 19.10 6.43
CA ARG A 50 -2.57 19.57 7.82
C ARG A 50 -1.57 18.89 8.76
N GLU A 51 -0.73 18.02 8.25
CA GLU A 51 0.24 17.29 9.05
C GLU A 51 1.67 17.65 8.66
N VAL A 52 2.54 17.74 9.66
CA VAL A 52 3.99 17.65 9.46
C VAL A 52 4.38 16.22 9.83
N MET A 53 5.12 15.57 8.96
CA MET A 53 5.43 14.15 9.10
C MET A 53 6.93 13.92 9.02
N GLY A 54 7.48 13.22 9.99
CA GLY A 54 8.80 12.61 9.92
C GLY A 54 8.67 11.17 9.45
N LEU A 55 9.57 10.71 8.60
CA LEU A 55 9.59 9.33 8.11
C LEU A 55 11.00 8.75 8.15
N ALA A 56 11.09 7.45 8.36
CA ALA A 56 12.33 6.69 8.27
C ALA A 56 12.02 5.25 7.85
N GLY A 57 13.00 4.60 7.22
CA GLY A 57 12.88 3.21 6.88
C GLY A 57 14.22 2.56 6.57
N VAL A 58 14.19 1.25 6.60
CA VAL A 58 15.31 0.37 6.29
C VAL A 58 14.83 -0.82 5.49
N SER A 59 15.61 -1.21 4.50
CA SER A 59 15.43 -2.51 3.86
C SER A 59 16.78 -3.23 3.79
N THR A 60 16.78 -4.53 4.10
CA THR A 60 17.99 -5.33 4.16
C THR A 60 17.80 -6.72 3.53
N PRO A 61 18.75 -7.22 2.74
CA PRO A 61 18.73 -8.58 2.27
C PRO A 61 19.10 -9.54 3.42
N VAL A 62 18.33 -10.62 3.56
CA VAL A 62 18.60 -11.70 4.52
C VAL A 62 18.46 -13.03 3.77
N GLY A 63 19.55 -13.57 3.31
CA GLY A 63 19.53 -14.73 2.41
C GLY A 63 18.79 -14.43 1.11
N ASN A 64 17.75 -15.19 0.83
CA ASN A 64 16.90 -15.02 -0.36
C ASN A 64 15.69 -14.07 -0.12
N TYR A 65 15.67 -13.41 1.02
CA TYR A 65 14.59 -12.49 1.39
C TYR A 65 15.10 -11.07 1.48
N LYS A 66 14.21 -10.11 1.24
CA LYS A 66 14.40 -8.69 1.55
C LYS A 66 13.40 -8.32 2.63
N ILE A 67 13.88 -7.86 3.78
CA ILE A 67 13.04 -7.39 4.88
C ILE A 67 12.99 -5.86 4.82
N ARG A 68 11.82 -5.29 4.99
CA ARG A 68 11.57 -3.83 4.96
C ARG A 68 10.84 -3.42 6.23
N LEU A 69 11.28 -2.32 6.83
CA LEU A 69 10.57 -1.64 7.91
C LEU A 69 10.51 -0.16 7.59
N GLU A 70 9.35 0.40 7.56
CA GLU A 70 9.11 1.81 7.31
C GLU A 70 8.17 2.38 8.38
N GLY A 71 8.40 3.62 8.75
CA GLY A 71 7.57 4.32 9.71
C GLY A 71 7.41 5.78 9.38
N ALA A 72 6.26 6.32 9.69
CA ALA A 72 5.97 7.74 9.61
C ALA A 72 5.28 8.19 10.91
N LEU A 73 5.73 9.29 11.48
CA LEU A 73 5.16 9.91 12.67
C LEU A 73 4.56 11.27 12.30
N PRO A 74 3.24 11.37 12.24
CA PRO A 74 2.55 12.61 11.92
C PRO A 74 2.32 13.48 13.15
N TYR A 75 2.47 14.79 12.97
CA TYR A 75 2.05 15.84 13.90
C TYR A 75 0.94 16.65 13.24
N ASP A 76 -0.25 16.65 13.84
CA ASP A 76 -1.42 17.36 13.34
C ASP A 76 -1.33 18.85 13.72
N LEU A 77 -1.33 19.72 12.72
CA LEU A 77 -1.20 21.18 12.91
C LEU A 77 -2.46 21.85 13.46
N ASP A 78 -3.62 21.23 13.30
CA ASP A 78 -4.89 21.81 13.82
C ASP A 78 -5.15 21.35 15.27
N ALA A 79 -4.76 20.11 15.59
CA ALA A 79 -4.90 19.58 16.94
C ALA A 79 -3.68 19.88 17.83
N GLU A 80 -2.59 20.34 17.24
CA GLU A 80 -1.31 20.62 17.90
C GLU A 80 -0.76 19.42 18.71
N ASP A 81 -0.93 18.21 18.13
CA ASP A 81 -0.54 16.96 18.82
C ASP A 81 -0.03 15.90 17.85
N PHE A 82 0.79 14.98 18.37
CA PHE A 82 1.22 13.81 17.63
C PHE A 82 0.07 12.83 17.45
N ARG A 83 -0.04 12.32 16.25
CA ARG A 83 -0.96 11.23 15.95
C ARG A 83 -0.25 9.88 16.08
N LEU A 84 -1.04 8.81 16.13
CA LEU A 84 -0.47 7.46 16.08
C LEU A 84 0.34 7.29 14.80
N PRO A 85 1.47 6.58 14.87
CA PRO A 85 2.34 6.37 13.71
C PRO A 85 1.64 5.54 12.62
N ARG A 86 2.24 5.55 11.44
CA ARG A 86 1.96 4.58 10.36
C ARG A 86 3.21 3.73 10.23
N ILE A 87 3.08 2.43 10.29
CA ILE A 87 4.23 1.51 10.26
C ILE A 87 3.94 0.41 9.24
N THR A 88 4.92 0.11 8.41
CA THR A 88 4.87 -0.98 7.45
C THR A 88 6.05 -1.92 7.72
N LEU A 89 5.76 -3.21 7.86
CA LEU A 89 6.74 -4.29 7.91
C LEU A 89 6.51 -5.22 6.73
N GLY A 90 7.49 -5.34 5.85
CA GLY A 90 7.41 -6.14 4.64
C GLY A 90 8.49 -7.21 4.57
N VAL A 91 8.17 -8.32 3.93
CA VAL A 91 9.11 -9.37 3.54
C VAL A 91 8.85 -9.78 2.10
N ASP A 92 9.90 -9.75 1.29
CA ASP A 92 9.87 -10.17 -0.10
C ASP A 92 10.85 -11.33 -0.30
N ARG A 93 10.44 -12.33 -1.07
CA ARG A 93 11.32 -13.34 -1.62
C ARG A 93 11.30 -13.20 -3.13
N LEU A 94 12.45 -12.89 -3.69
CA LEU A 94 12.64 -12.75 -5.13
C LEU A 94 13.63 -13.84 -5.58
N GLY A 95 13.31 -14.52 -6.64
CA GLY A 95 14.23 -15.45 -7.27
C GLY A 95 13.57 -16.69 -7.83
N GLY A 96 14.17 -17.21 -8.90
CA GLY A 96 13.63 -18.32 -9.67
C GLY A 96 12.29 -17.99 -10.30
N GLU A 97 11.44 -18.99 -10.36
CA GLU A 97 10.11 -18.90 -10.96
C GLU A 97 9.04 -18.30 -10.02
N THR A 98 9.40 -18.02 -8.75
CA THR A 98 8.43 -17.64 -7.73
C THR A 98 8.82 -16.34 -7.05
N MET A 99 7.87 -15.40 -6.99
CA MET A 99 7.93 -14.19 -6.18
C MET A 99 6.88 -14.28 -5.06
N LEU A 100 7.29 -13.98 -3.84
CA LEU A 100 6.41 -13.90 -2.68
C LEU A 100 6.64 -12.55 -2.00
N SER A 101 5.56 -11.89 -1.63
CA SER A 101 5.60 -10.67 -0.84
C SER A 101 4.52 -10.73 0.23
N ALA A 102 4.85 -10.32 1.44
CA ALA A 102 3.90 -10.13 2.52
C ALA A 102 4.21 -8.83 3.23
N GLU A 103 3.19 -8.09 3.61
CA GLU A 103 3.31 -6.78 4.23
C GLU A 103 2.26 -6.61 5.32
N TYR A 104 2.70 -6.30 6.52
CA TYR A 104 1.86 -5.84 7.61
C TYR A 104 1.86 -4.33 7.65
N ASN A 105 0.68 -3.72 7.76
CA ASN A 105 0.50 -2.29 7.86
C ASN A 105 -0.23 -1.94 9.16
N PHE A 106 0.41 -1.11 9.99
CA PHE A 106 -0.22 -0.42 11.11
C PHE A 106 -0.64 0.98 10.66
N ASN A 107 -1.94 1.19 10.52
CA ASN A 107 -2.53 2.44 10.11
C ASN A 107 -3.01 3.23 11.33
N GLY A 108 -2.24 4.20 11.79
CA GLY A 108 -2.60 5.01 12.97
C GLY A 108 -3.91 5.82 12.85
N ILE A 109 -4.39 6.05 11.62
CA ILE A 109 -5.68 6.71 11.35
C ILE A 109 -6.84 5.71 11.47
N GLY A 110 -6.57 4.43 11.20
CA GLY A 110 -7.57 3.38 11.15
C GLY A 110 -8.28 3.16 12.48
N ALA A 111 -9.51 2.71 12.39
CA ALA A 111 -10.32 2.33 13.54
C ALA A 111 -9.91 0.96 14.10
N THR A 112 -10.18 0.73 15.38
CA THR A 112 -10.04 -0.57 16.04
C THR A 112 -11.29 -1.42 15.96
N ASP A 113 -12.43 -0.77 15.74
CA ASP A 113 -13.74 -1.39 15.71
C ASP A 113 -14.50 -0.99 14.45
N ALA A 114 -15.27 -1.92 13.91
CA ALA A 114 -16.02 -1.69 12.67
C ALA A 114 -17.09 -0.59 12.79
N GLU A 115 -17.57 -0.34 14.00
CA GLU A 115 -18.52 0.76 14.28
C GLU A 115 -17.93 2.15 13.96
N ASP A 116 -16.62 2.28 14.05
CA ASP A 116 -15.89 3.54 13.76
C ASP A 116 -15.46 3.69 12.29
N TYR A 117 -15.70 2.71 11.41
CA TYR A 117 -15.27 2.77 10.01
C TYR A 117 -15.86 3.93 9.23
N ILE A 118 -17.13 4.27 9.51
CA ILE A 118 -17.77 5.45 8.88
C ILE A 118 -17.02 6.73 9.24
N ARG A 119 -16.53 6.85 10.46
CA ARG A 119 -15.73 8.00 10.89
C ARG A 119 -14.40 8.08 10.13
N VAL A 120 -13.75 6.95 9.87
CA VAL A 120 -12.51 6.90 9.06
C VAL A 120 -12.80 7.27 7.60
N LEU A 121 -13.90 6.80 7.01
CA LEU A 121 -14.32 7.18 5.66
C LEU A 121 -14.60 8.69 5.52
N GLN A 122 -15.10 9.32 6.58
CA GLN A 122 -15.37 10.76 6.62
C GLN A 122 -14.14 11.60 6.92
N ASP A 123 -13.01 10.98 7.31
CA ASP A 123 -11.76 11.70 7.54
C ASP A 123 -11.25 12.27 6.21
N PRO A 124 -10.94 13.58 6.14
CA PRO A 124 -10.42 14.19 4.92
C PRO A 124 -9.16 13.51 4.36
N ARG A 125 -8.36 12.87 5.19
CA ARG A 125 -7.16 12.11 4.78
C ARG A 125 -7.51 10.90 3.94
N PHE A 126 -8.62 10.23 4.22
CA PHE A 126 -9.13 9.14 3.38
C PHE A 126 -9.53 9.67 2.00
N ALA A 127 -10.29 10.77 1.94
CA ALA A 127 -10.68 11.40 0.68
C ALA A 127 -9.50 11.93 -0.14
N GLN A 128 -8.37 12.24 0.51
CA GLN A 128 -7.14 12.68 -0.17
C GLN A 128 -6.21 11.53 -0.57
N GLY A 129 -6.57 10.29 -0.25
CA GLY A 129 -5.76 9.11 -0.57
C GLY A 129 -4.52 8.97 0.31
N GLU A 130 -4.50 9.53 1.50
CA GLU A 130 -3.40 9.35 2.46
C GLU A 130 -3.49 8.01 3.20
N THR A 131 -4.66 7.41 3.22
CA THR A 131 -4.91 6.05 3.69
C THR A 131 -5.97 5.39 2.82
N TYR A 132 -5.89 4.09 2.66
CA TYR A 132 -6.83 3.27 1.90
C TYR A 132 -7.51 2.22 2.78
N PHE A 133 -7.05 2.07 4.02
CA PHE A 133 -7.57 1.10 4.98
C PHE A 133 -8.44 1.79 6.03
N LEU A 134 -9.58 1.15 6.33
CA LEU A 134 -10.46 1.59 7.42
C LEU A 134 -9.97 1.05 8.76
N GLY A 135 -9.46 -0.17 8.76
CA GLY A 135 -8.89 -0.80 9.95
C GLY A 135 -7.47 -0.33 10.26
N ARG A 136 -7.09 -0.53 11.51
CA ARG A 136 -5.76 -0.17 12.02
C ARG A 136 -4.69 -1.20 11.68
N HIS A 137 -5.05 -2.48 11.64
CA HIS A 137 -4.12 -3.60 11.43
C HIS A 137 -4.48 -4.35 10.16
N ASN A 138 -3.64 -4.23 9.15
CA ASN A 138 -3.88 -4.83 7.84
C ASN A 138 -2.70 -5.71 7.43
N LEU A 139 -2.99 -6.76 6.69
CA LEU A 139 -2.00 -7.64 6.07
C LEU A 139 -2.25 -7.68 4.58
N GLY A 140 -1.24 -7.40 3.79
CA GLY A 140 -1.22 -7.57 2.34
C GLY A 140 -0.33 -8.72 1.93
N GLY A 141 -0.62 -9.36 0.83
CA GLY A 141 0.21 -10.41 0.27
C GLY A 141 0.10 -10.55 -1.23
N LEU A 142 1.18 -11.03 -1.84
CA LEU A 142 1.24 -11.38 -3.24
C LEU A 142 2.12 -12.62 -3.42
N ALA A 143 1.61 -13.59 -4.17
CA ALA A 143 2.37 -14.72 -4.65
C ALA A 143 2.26 -14.78 -6.17
N SER A 144 3.39 -14.88 -6.86
CA SER A 144 3.44 -15.04 -8.32
C SER A 144 4.34 -16.22 -8.66
N TRP A 145 3.90 -16.99 -9.65
CA TRP A 145 4.67 -18.10 -10.21
C TRP A 145 4.68 -18.00 -11.73
N THR A 146 5.88 -17.98 -12.31
CA THR A 146 6.11 -17.92 -13.75
C THR A 146 7.05 -19.06 -14.10
N PRO A 147 6.57 -20.18 -14.66
CA PRO A 147 7.41 -21.31 -15.03
C PRO A 147 8.38 -20.96 -16.16
N GLY A 148 9.46 -21.71 -16.30
CA GLY A 148 10.61 -21.40 -17.15
C GLY A 148 10.38 -21.26 -18.65
N ASN A 149 9.13 -21.39 -19.13
CA ASN A 149 8.76 -21.02 -20.51
C ASN A 149 8.27 -19.57 -20.65
N ASP A 150 8.16 -18.83 -19.56
CA ASP A 150 7.73 -17.43 -19.44
C ASP A 150 6.37 -17.08 -20.10
N ARG A 151 5.65 -18.09 -20.60
CA ARG A 151 4.35 -17.91 -21.27
C ARG A 151 3.16 -17.91 -20.31
N ILE A 152 3.36 -18.49 -19.14
CA ILE A 152 2.32 -18.63 -18.13
C ILE A 152 2.74 -17.83 -16.91
N SER A 153 1.80 -17.07 -16.36
CA SER A 153 1.96 -16.46 -15.04
C SER A 153 0.71 -16.69 -14.22
N LEU A 154 0.89 -17.18 -13.01
CA LEU A 154 -0.14 -17.27 -11.98
C LEU A 154 0.19 -16.28 -10.89
N THR A 155 -0.76 -15.42 -10.55
CA THR A 155 -0.61 -14.46 -9.46
C THR A 155 -1.81 -14.54 -8.54
N VAL A 156 -1.56 -14.50 -7.24
CA VAL A 156 -2.62 -14.34 -6.23
C VAL A 156 -2.21 -13.18 -5.35
N SER A 157 -3.06 -12.17 -5.26
CA SER A 157 -2.93 -11.07 -4.31
C SER A 157 -4.04 -11.12 -3.28
N GLY A 158 -3.81 -10.54 -2.11
CA GLY A 158 -4.84 -10.48 -1.08
C GLY A 158 -4.58 -9.39 -0.06
N LEU A 159 -5.65 -8.93 0.54
CA LEU A 159 -5.65 -7.99 1.66
C LEU A 159 -6.54 -8.57 2.76
N LEU A 160 -6.11 -8.42 4.00
CA LEU A 160 -6.84 -8.85 5.20
C LEU A 160 -6.87 -7.70 6.20
N ASN A 161 -8.04 -7.44 6.77
CA ASN A 161 -8.13 -6.71 8.00
C ASN A 161 -8.04 -7.71 9.17
N LEU A 162 -7.12 -7.48 10.10
CA LEU A 162 -6.88 -8.41 11.20
C LEU A 162 -7.82 -8.20 12.40
N GLN A 163 -8.61 -7.13 12.39
CA GLN A 163 -9.52 -6.77 13.49
C GLN A 163 -10.94 -7.26 13.25
N ASP A 164 -11.37 -7.24 11.98
CA ASP A 164 -12.71 -7.68 11.59
C ASP A 164 -12.59 -8.81 10.55
N PRO A 165 -12.27 -10.00 10.79
CA PRO A 165 -11.82 -11.04 9.85
C PRO A 165 -12.42 -10.95 8.44
N SER A 166 -12.10 -9.87 7.74
CA SER A 166 -12.52 -9.59 6.36
C SER A 166 -11.32 -9.44 5.44
N GLY A 167 -11.51 -9.64 4.17
CA GLY A 167 -10.43 -9.55 3.21
C GLY A 167 -10.86 -9.65 1.77
N THR A 168 -9.87 -9.57 0.90
CA THR A 168 -10.02 -9.75 -0.55
C THR A 168 -8.97 -10.70 -1.07
N LEU A 169 -9.31 -11.48 -2.09
CA LEU A 169 -8.40 -12.32 -2.86
C LEU A 169 -8.55 -12.02 -4.34
N GLY A 170 -7.41 -11.84 -5.02
CA GLY A 170 -7.35 -11.54 -6.45
C GLY A 170 -6.49 -12.56 -7.20
N PRO A 171 -6.99 -13.78 -7.50
CA PRO A 171 -6.30 -14.69 -8.39
C PRO A 171 -6.31 -14.18 -9.83
N ASN A 172 -5.20 -14.32 -10.52
CA ASN A 172 -5.04 -13.97 -11.93
C ASN A 172 -4.17 -15.01 -12.63
N PHE A 173 -4.61 -15.43 -13.82
CA PHE A 173 -3.87 -16.26 -14.75
C PHE A 173 -3.61 -15.46 -16.02
N THR A 174 -2.38 -15.51 -16.51
CA THR A 174 -1.97 -14.87 -17.75
C THR A 174 -1.29 -15.90 -18.65
N TYR A 175 -1.60 -15.86 -19.95
CA TYR A 175 -1.00 -16.70 -20.98
C TYR A 175 -0.59 -15.88 -22.20
N ASP A 176 0.69 -15.90 -22.53
CA ASP A 176 1.24 -15.30 -23.73
C ASP A 176 1.08 -16.25 -24.91
N ILE A 177 0.06 -16.01 -25.76
CA ILE A 177 -0.26 -16.82 -26.93
C ILE A 177 0.86 -16.72 -27.96
N GLY A 178 1.51 -15.56 -28.04
CA GLY A 178 2.63 -15.27 -28.93
C GLY A 178 3.35 -14.01 -28.51
N GLN A 179 4.22 -13.49 -29.36
CA GLN A 179 5.03 -12.29 -29.05
C GLN A 179 4.18 -11.02 -28.86
N SER A 180 3.02 -10.97 -29.51
CA SER A 180 2.16 -9.79 -29.52
C SER A 180 0.74 -10.03 -29.01
N THR A 181 0.46 -11.19 -28.42
CA THR A 181 -0.90 -11.50 -27.95
C THR A 181 -0.86 -12.14 -26.58
N ARG A 182 -1.60 -11.54 -25.66
CA ARG A 182 -1.72 -11.99 -24.26
C ARG A 182 -3.18 -12.19 -23.89
N PHE A 183 -3.49 -13.31 -23.30
CA PHE A 183 -4.76 -13.59 -22.65
C PHE A 183 -4.61 -13.56 -21.14
N SER A 184 -5.55 -12.92 -20.46
CA SER A 184 -5.62 -12.91 -19.00
C SER A 184 -7.02 -13.21 -18.53
N VAL A 185 -7.13 -13.96 -17.43
CA VAL A 185 -8.38 -14.17 -16.71
C VAL A 185 -8.11 -14.06 -15.22
N GLY A 186 -9.00 -13.39 -14.51
CA GLY A 186 -8.87 -13.22 -13.08
C GLY A 186 -10.22 -13.04 -12.39
N ALA A 187 -10.16 -13.07 -11.08
CA ALA A 187 -11.29 -12.81 -10.24
C ALA A 187 -10.88 -11.88 -9.08
N PHE A 188 -11.86 -11.24 -8.50
CA PHE A 188 -11.73 -10.51 -7.26
C PHE A 188 -12.85 -10.98 -6.36
N VAL A 189 -12.49 -11.56 -5.22
CA VAL A 189 -13.42 -12.14 -4.27
C VAL A 189 -13.21 -11.49 -2.92
N SER A 190 -14.29 -11.02 -2.33
CA SER A 190 -14.28 -10.35 -1.03
C SER A 190 -15.07 -11.17 -0.01
N PHE A 191 -14.59 -11.19 1.20
CA PHE A 191 -15.27 -11.84 2.31
C PHE A 191 -15.30 -10.93 3.53
N GLY A 192 -16.27 -11.12 4.38
CA GLY A 192 -16.54 -10.31 5.56
C GLY A 192 -18.03 -10.06 5.73
N ASP A 193 -18.40 -9.52 6.87
CA ASP A 193 -19.78 -9.19 7.19
C ASP A 193 -20.29 -8.06 6.31
N LYS A 194 -21.48 -8.24 5.74
CA LYS A 194 -22.11 -7.25 4.87
C LYS A 194 -22.61 -6.05 5.68
N PRO A 195 -22.60 -4.84 5.08
CA PRO A 195 -23.11 -3.64 5.72
C PRO A 195 -24.61 -3.76 6.01
N VAL A 196 -25.06 -3.07 7.05
CA VAL A 196 -26.47 -2.89 7.39
C VAL A 196 -26.86 -1.45 7.13
N PHE A 197 -28.00 -1.24 6.48
CA PHE A 197 -28.43 0.10 6.07
C PHE A 197 -29.63 0.63 6.88
N GLU A 198 -30.33 -0.23 7.62
CA GLU A 198 -31.51 0.13 8.43
C GLU A 198 -31.35 -0.34 9.89
N PRO A 199 -31.81 0.45 10.89
CA PRO A 199 -32.28 1.83 10.77
C PRO A 199 -31.17 2.85 10.51
N ASP A 200 -29.91 2.54 10.88
CA ASP A 200 -28.76 3.40 10.70
C ASP A 200 -27.67 2.68 9.88
N PRO A 201 -27.07 3.33 8.88
CA PRO A 201 -25.99 2.75 8.09
C PRO A 201 -24.81 2.35 8.96
N ARG A 202 -24.38 1.07 8.90
CA ARG A 202 -23.23 0.54 9.62
C ARG A 202 -22.40 -0.38 8.75
N LEU A 203 -21.11 -0.18 8.78
CA LEU A 203 -20.16 -1.15 8.25
C LEU A 203 -19.86 -2.18 9.34
N LYS A 204 -19.97 -3.45 9.01
CA LYS A 204 -19.65 -4.55 9.94
C LYS A 204 -18.26 -5.10 9.71
N SER A 205 -17.70 -4.86 8.52
CA SER A 205 -16.34 -5.19 8.18
C SER A 205 -15.84 -4.28 7.07
N GLU A 206 -14.53 -4.18 6.92
CA GLU A 206 -13.89 -3.34 5.92
C GLU A 206 -14.17 -3.85 4.50
N PHE A 207 -13.88 -5.12 4.25
CA PHE A 207 -13.94 -5.69 2.90
C PHE A 207 -15.29 -6.32 2.55
N GLY A 208 -16.20 -6.48 3.49
CA GLY A 208 -17.53 -6.99 3.23
C GLY A 208 -18.42 -6.11 2.35
N THR A 209 -18.04 -4.85 2.13
CA THR A 209 -18.72 -3.91 1.22
C THR A 209 -18.35 -4.11 -0.25
N TYR A 210 -17.23 -4.76 -0.52
CA TYR A 210 -16.75 -4.94 -1.89
C TYR A 210 -17.56 -6.04 -2.61
N GLY A 211 -17.77 -5.84 -3.90
CA GLY A 211 -18.41 -6.84 -4.77
C GLY A 211 -17.39 -7.80 -5.34
N ASP A 212 -17.85 -9.03 -5.60
CA ASP A 212 -17.06 -10.00 -6.34
C ASP A 212 -17.22 -9.74 -7.85
N PHE A 213 -16.14 -9.96 -8.60
CA PHE A 213 -16.20 -9.92 -10.06
C PHE A 213 -15.18 -10.88 -10.68
N VAL A 214 -15.48 -11.30 -11.90
CA VAL A 214 -14.59 -12.07 -12.76
C VAL A 214 -14.37 -11.29 -14.04
N TYR A 215 -13.16 -11.31 -14.55
CA TYR A 215 -12.83 -10.64 -15.81
C TYR A 215 -11.98 -11.52 -16.69
N SER A 216 -12.06 -11.25 -18.00
CA SER A 216 -11.12 -11.78 -18.99
C SER A 216 -10.69 -10.66 -19.93
N MET A 217 -9.47 -10.70 -20.39
CA MET A 217 -8.89 -9.70 -21.27
C MET A 217 -8.01 -10.36 -22.32
N LEU A 218 -8.18 -9.93 -23.57
CA LEU A 218 -7.28 -10.24 -24.66
C LEU A 218 -6.55 -8.96 -25.08
N SER A 219 -5.24 -8.94 -24.97
CA SER A 219 -4.40 -7.81 -25.36
C SER A 219 -3.62 -8.17 -26.62
N VAL A 220 -3.67 -7.30 -27.62
CA VAL A 220 -2.90 -7.43 -28.87
C VAL A 220 -2.03 -6.19 -29.03
N TYR A 221 -0.75 -6.40 -29.23
CA TYR A 221 0.26 -5.35 -29.42
C TYR A 221 0.70 -5.32 -30.90
N PHE A 222 0.77 -4.17 -31.52
CA PHE A 222 1.13 -3.98 -32.94
C PHE A 222 2.01 -2.73 -33.12
#